data_4397d6f1a6c53b93e946e110b8702830
#
_entry.id   4397d6f1a6c53b93e946e110b8702830
#
_cell.length_a   1.000
_cell.length_b   1.000
_cell.length_c   1.000
_cell.angle_alpha   90.00
_cell.angle_beta   90.00
_cell.angle_gamma   90.00
#
_symmetry.space_group_name_H-M   'P 1'
#
loop_
_entity.id
_entity.type
_entity.pdbx_description
1 polymer ?
#
loop_
_entity_poly.entity_id
_entity_poly.type
_entity_poly.pdbx_seq_one_letter_code
_entity_poly.pdbx_strand_id
1 'polypeptide(L)'
;MKSSNAPGKNASVEVSHISATGVWLLTGDRELFMSYEDFPWFRNAPVAKILNVQELHPEHFYWPDLDIDLTAEIIDYPERFPLKAK
;
A
#
# COMPACT_ATOMS: atom_id res chain seq x y z
N MET A 1 7.73 -19.83 -4.27
CA MET A 1 7.14 -19.71 -4.00
C MET A 1 6.76 -19.39 -3.98
N LYS A 2 6.56 -19.22 -4.20
CA LYS A 2 5.94 -18.84 -4.13
C LYS A 2 5.25 -18.55 -3.98
N SER A 3 5.00 -18.40 -4.03
CA SER A 3 4.18 -18.03 -3.77
C SER A 3 3.54 -17.98 -3.87
N SER A 4 3.42 -17.90 -3.96
CA SER A 4 2.68 -17.74 -3.94
C SER A 4 2.04 -17.97 -4.12
N ASN A 5 1.93 -18.07 -4.30
CA ASN A 5 1.27 -18.31 -4.53
C ASN A 5 0.41 -18.36 -4.60
N ALA A 6 0.59 -18.20 -4.38
CA ALA A 6 -0.73 -18.31 -4.43
C ALA A 6 -1.41 -17.63 -5.43
N PRO A 7 -2.12 -18.17 -5.98
CA PRO A 7 -2.82 -17.63 -6.99
C PRO A 7 -3.48 -16.56 -6.51
N GLY A 8 -2.94 -15.86 -6.04
CA GLY A 8 -3.66 -15.02 -5.58
C GLY A 8 -4.04 -13.96 -6.25
N LYS A 9 -5.02 -13.37 -5.87
CA LYS A 9 -5.40 -12.21 -6.44
C LYS A 9 -4.47 -11.17 -6.08
N ASN A 10 -3.66 -11.33 -5.10
CA ASN A 10 -2.72 -10.31 -4.71
C ASN A 10 -1.35 -10.58 -5.26
N ALA A 11 -1.28 -11.37 -6.29
CA ALA A 11 0.00 -11.78 -6.79
C ALA A 11 0.82 -10.62 -7.30
N SER A 12 0.19 -9.52 -7.72
CA SER A 12 0.93 -8.45 -8.32
C SER A 12 1.26 -7.32 -7.37
N VAL A 13 0.90 -7.42 -6.11
CA VAL A 13 1.20 -6.35 -5.17
C VAL A 13 1.61 -6.94 -3.83
N GLU A 14 2.58 -6.29 -3.19
CA GLU A 14 2.95 -6.70 -1.85
C GLU A 14 3.67 -5.55 -1.17
N VAL A 15 3.58 -5.50 0.15
CA VAL A 15 4.36 -4.55 0.93
C VAL A 15 5.75 -5.16 1.05
N SER A 16 6.74 -4.50 0.46
CA SER A 16 8.08 -5.05 0.43
C SER A 16 8.93 -4.61 1.60
N HIS A 17 8.56 -3.52 2.27
CA HIS A 17 9.37 -3.02 3.36
C HIS A 17 8.58 -2.03 4.19
N ILE A 18 8.71 -2.11 5.51
CA ILE A 18 8.13 -1.16 6.44
C ILE A 18 9.30 -0.53 7.17
N SER A 19 9.44 0.78 7.08
CA SER A 19 10.57 1.46 7.67
C SER A 19 10.10 2.48 8.69
N ALA A 20 11.04 3.15 9.30
CA ALA A 20 10.72 4.19 10.27
C ALA A 20 10.02 5.39 9.63
N THR A 21 10.15 5.56 8.32
CA THR A 21 9.60 6.74 7.66
C THR A 21 8.43 6.44 6.75
N GLY A 22 8.14 5.18 6.48
CA GLY A 22 7.01 4.87 5.62
C GLY A 22 6.98 3.41 5.20
N VAL A 23 6.15 3.14 4.22
CA VAL A 23 5.88 1.79 3.75
C VAL A 23 6.20 1.72 2.27
N TRP A 24 6.93 0.69 1.86
CA TRP A 24 7.23 0.46 0.45
C TRP A 24 6.29 -0.59 -0.10
N LEU A 25 5.73 -0.28 -1.26
CA LEU A 25 4.79 -1.16 -1.93
C LEU A 25 5.37 -1.57 -3.26
N LEU A 26 5.46 -2.87 -3.50
CA LEU A 26 5.96 -3.39 -4.76
C LEU A 26 4.78 -3.83 -5.60
N THR A 27 4.67 -3.29 -6.81
CA THR A 27 3.58 -3.63 -7.67
C THR A 27 4.11 -3.76 -9.08
N GLY A 28 3.99 -4.94 -9.66
CA GLY A 28 4.57 -5.19 -10.96
C GLY A 28 6.06 -5.02 -10.90
N ASP A 29 6.58 -4.08 -11.66
CA ASP A 29 8.01 -3.83 -11.66
C ASP A 29 8.35 -2.49 -11.02
N ARG A 30 7.44 -1.92 -10.25
CA ARG A 30 7.65 -0.62 -9.61
C ARG A 30 7.59 -0.75 -8.12
N GLU A 31 8.32 0.14 -7.44
CA GLU A 31 8.16 0.30 -6.02
C GLU A 31 7.60 1.67 -5.75
N LEU A 32 6.62 1.76 -4.88
CA LEU A 32 6.00 3.01 -4.49
C LEU A 32 6.26 3.23 -3.02
N PHE A 33 6.59 4.45 -2.65
CA PHE A 33 6.87 4.75 -1.25
C PHE A 33 5.75 5.61 -0.67
N MET A 34 5.20 5.17 0.46
CA MET A 34 4.15 5.88 1.15
C MET A 34 4.69 6.37 2.47
N SER A 35 5.04 7.65 2.55
CA SER A 35 5.59 8.19 3.78
C SER A 35 4.50 8.32 4.83
N TYR A 36 4.87 8.21 6.09
CA TYR A 36 3.90 8.42 7.16
C TYR A 36 3.44 9.86 7.22
N GLU A 37 4.25 10.77 6.67
CA GLU A 37 3.88 12.16 6.66
C GLU A 37 2.70 12.38 5.73
N ASP A 38 2.71 11.75 4.57
CA ASP A 38 1.63 11.87 3.60
C ASP A 38 0.51 10.89 3.85
N PHE A 39 0.81 9.75 4.44
CA PHE A 39 -0.17 8.68 4.67
C PHE A 39 -0.10 8.24 6.12
N PRO A 40 -0.57 9.10 7.02
CA PRO A 40 -0.37 8.87 8.46
C PRO A 40 -1.11 7.65 9.02
N TRP A 41 -2.06 7.12 8.29
CA TRP A 41 -2.82 5.99 8.80
C TRP A 41 -1.96 4.76 9.06
N PHE A 42 -0.84 4.65 8.35
CA PHE A 42 0.02 3.47 8.50
C PHE A 42 0.94 3.57 9.71
N ARG A 43 1.10 4.77 10.27
CA ARG A 43 2.14 4.98 11.27
C ARG A 43 1.98 4.08 12.49
N ASN A 44 0.76 3.94 12.97
CA ASN A 44 0.53 3.13 14.15
C ASN A 44 -0.23 1.85 13.87
N ALA A 45 -0.30 1.46 12.62
CA ALA A 45 -1.06 0.28 12.25
C ALA A 45 -0.23 -0.97 12.54
N PRO A 46 -0.86 -2.06 12.96
CA PRO A 46 -0.14 -3.30 13.16
C PRO A 46 0.45 -3.81 11.85
N VAL A 47 1.63 -4.41 11.94
CA VAL A 47 2.31 -4.91 10.76
C VAL A 47 1.43 -5.85 9.95
N ALA A 48 0.73 -6.76 10.62
CA ALA A 48 -0.09 -7.73 9.89
C ALA A 48 -1.15 -7.05 9.05
N LYS A 49 -1.67 -5.92 9.50
CA LYS A 49 -2.69 -5.22 8.75
C LYS A 49 -2.10 -4.43 7.60
N ILE A 50 -0.88 -3.92 7.78
CA ILE A 50 -0.21 -3.21 6.69
C ILE A 50 0.15 -4.18 5.58
N LEU A 51 0.53 -5.40 5.93
CA LEU A 51 0.91 -6.39 4.93
C LEU A 51 -0.29 -6.92 4.13
N ASN A 52 -1.49 -6.75 4.65
CA ASN A 52 -2.67 -7.30 3.99
C ASN A 52 -3.21 -6.29 2.98
N VAL A 53 -2.57 -6.23 1.81
CA VAL A 53 -2.96 -5.31 0.75
C VAL A 53 -3.46 -6.11 -0.44
N GLN A 54 -4.46 -5.59 -1.14
CA GLN A 54 -5.02 -6.20 -2.33
C GLN A 54 -5.00 -5.20 -3.47
N GLU A 55 -4.84 -5.69 -4.68
CA GLU A 55 -4.96 -4.83 -5.84
C GLU A 55 -6.31 -5.12 -6.46
N LEU A 56 -7.24 -4.22 -6.31
CA LEU A 56 -8.61 -4.43 -6.82
C LEU A 56 -8.70 -4.22 -8.32
N HIS A 57 -8.00 -3.21 -8.81
CA HIS A 57 -7.91 -2.92 -10.23
C HIS A 57 -6.47 -2.54 -10.48
N PRO A 58 -6.00 -2.52 -11.71
CA PRO A 58 -4.62 -2.12 -11.95
C PRO A 58 -4.32 -0.80 -11.27
N GLU A 59 -3.30 -0.81 -10.43
CA GLU A 59 -2.84 0.38 -9.71
C GLU A 59 -3.84 0.95 -8.72
N HIS A 60 -4.76 0.11 -8.23
CA HIS A 60 -5.72 0.53 -7.22
C HIS A 60 -5.58 -0.43 -6.04
N PHE A 61 -5.07 0.05 -4.92
CA PHE A 61 -4.68 -0.77 -3.78
C PHE A 61 -5.60 -0.55 -2.59
N TYR A 62 -5.94 -1.62 -1.91
CA TYR A 62 -6.90 -1.58 -0.83
C TYR A 62 -6.38 -2.39 0.35
N TRP A 63 -6.45 -1.80 1.53
CA TRP A 63 -6.10 -2.47 2.79
C TRP A 63 -7.38 -2.69 3.57
N PRO A 64 -7.95 -3.89 3.50
CA PRO A 64 -9.26 -4.13 4.10
C PRO A 64 -9.30 -3.97 5.61
N ASP A 65 -8.23 -4.33 6.29
CA ASP A 65 -8.22 -4.23 7.73
C ASP A 65 -8.09 -2.80 8.23
N LEU A 66 -7.67 -1.90 7.39
CA LEU A 66 -7.47 -0.50 7.73
C LEU A 66 -8.45 0.41 7.01
N ASP A 67 -9.21 -0.17 6.08
CA ASP A 67 -10.14 0.61 5.27
C ASP A 67 -9.43 1.76 4.56
N ILE A 68 -8.27 1.46 4.01
CA ILE A 68 -7.48 2.42 3.25
C ILE A 68 -7.53 2.02 1.78
N ASP A 69 -7.71 3.01 0.92
CA ASP A 69 -7.92 2.80 -0.50
C ASP A 69 -7.09 3.85 -1.23
N LEU A 70 -6.07 3.43 -1.96
CA LEU A 70 -5.15 4.35 -2.61
C LEU A 70 -4.87 3.88 -4.03
N THR A 71 -4.60 4.85 -4.92
CA THR A 71 -4.16 4.52 -6.26
C THR A 71 -2.69 4.85 -6.38
N ALA A 72 -2.04 4.31 -7.41
CA ALA A 72 -0.64 4.62 -7.66
C ALA A 72 -0.47 6.12 -7.88
N GLU A 73 -1.42 6.77 -8.51
CA GLU A 73 -1.33 8.19 -8.75
C GLU A 73 -1.34 8.99 -7.45
N ILE A 74 -2.18 8.60 -6.50
CA ILE A 74 -2.22 9.27 -5.21
C ILE A 74 -0.89 9.08 -4.49
N ILE A 75 -0.32 7.90 -4.59
CA ILE A 75 0.94 7.62 -3.92
C ILE A 75 2.09 8.40 -4.57
N ASP A 76 2.10 8.48 -5.91
CA ASP A 76 3.15 9.19 -6.62
C ASP A 76 3.05 10.69 -6.44
N TYR A 77 1.85 11.21 -6.36
CA TYR A 77 1.63 12.66 -6.31
C TYR A 77 0.68 13.03 -5.20
N PRO A 78 1.07 12.77 -3.96
CA PRO A 78 0.13 13.02 -2.84
C PRO A 78 -0.26 14.49 -2.73
N GLU A 79 0.57 15.40 -3.21
CA GLU A 79 0.24 16.80 -3.11
C GLU A 79 -0.94 17.18 -4.00
N ARG A 80 -1.25 16.36 -4.99
CA ARG A 80 -2.41 16.62 -5.84
C ARG A 80 -3.70 16.14 -5.24
N PHE A 81 -3.61 15.31 -4.23
CA PHE A 81 -4.78 14.68 -3.63
C PHE A 81 -4.70 14.89 -2.14
N PRO A 82 -4.94 16.11 -1.68
CA PRO A 82 -4.79 16.39 -0.25
C PRO A 82 -5.65 15.43 0.54
N LEU A 83 -5.03 14.70 1.44
CA LEU A 83 -5.76 13.74 2.24
C LEU A 83 -6.31 14.43 3.45
N LYS A 84 -7.60 14.36 3.63
CA LYS A 84 -8.17 14.98 4.77
C LYS A 84 -8.09 14.05 5.93
N ALA A 85 -7.68 14.56 7.02
CA ALA A 85 -7.61 13.75 8.20
C ALA A 85 -9.01 13.45 8.57
N LYS A 86 -9.25 12.27 8.88
CA LYS A 86 -10.60 11.91 9.20
C LYS A 86 -10.84 12.01 10.62
#